data_c483c3a031fe49d89b1a7327b5e5e23e
#
_entry.id   c483c3a031fe49d89b1a7327b5e5e23e
#
_cell.length_a   1.000
_cell.length_b   1.000
_cell.length_c   1.000
_cell.angle_alpha   90.00
_cell.angle_beta   90.00
_cell.angle_gamma   90.00
#
_symmetry.space_group_name_H-M   'P 1'
#
loop_
_entity.id
_entity.type
_entity.pdbx_description
1 polymer ?
#
loop_
_entity_poly.entity_id
_entity_poly.type
_entity_poly.pdbx_seq_one_letter_code
_entity_poly.pdbx_strand_id
1 'polypeptide(L)'
;MNIREAYINYFTKNKHQYYESSSLIPAEDKSLLFTNSGMVQFKDFFLGIKEPSAKRIVTCQKCVRAGGKHNDLENIGFTNRHHSFFEMLGNFSFGDYFKEEAIVFAWDFLTKELCLPKEKLFISIHKDDSEAFTIWNQIIGINKNKIWLLDDADNFWQMGSTGPC
;
A
#
# COMPACT_ATOMS: atom_id res chain seq x y z
N MET A 1 17.30 -12.99 -1.45
CA MET A 1 15.97 -13.11 -0.82
C MET A 1 14.92 -12.73 -1.86
N ASN A 2 13.88 -13.53 -2.02
CA ASN A 2 12.73 -13.18 -2.88
C ASN A 2 11.75 -12.32 -2.07
N ILE A 3 11.72 -11.01 -2.37
CA ILE A 3 10.90 -10.04 -1.62
C ILE A 3 9.41 -10.38 -1.73
N ARG A 4 8.93 -10.83 -2.90
CA ARG A 4 7.53 -11.22 -3.12
C ARG A 4 7.12 -12.35 -2.17
N GLU A 5 7.89 -13.41 -2.14
CA GLU A 5 7.62 -14.55 -1.25
C GLU A 5 7.72 -14.18 0.22
N ALA A 6 8.73 -13.38 0.60
CA ALA A 6 8.88 -12.91 1.96
C ALA A 6 7.66 -12.09 2.41
N TYR A 7 7.16 -11.18 1.55
CA TYR A 7 5.99 -10.37 1.84
C TYR A 7 4.72 -11.21 2.01
N ILE A 8 4.43 -12.08 1.03
CA ILE A 8 3.25 -12.95 1.07
C ILE A 8 3.29 -13.85 2.32
N ASN A 9 4.44 -14.47 2.59
CA ASN A 9 4.61 -15.35 3.75
C ASN A 9 4.45 -14.61 5.08
N TYR A 10 5.01 -13.39 5.19
CA TYR A 10 4.89 -12.58 6.39
C TYR A 10 3.42 -12.26 6.69
N PHE A 11 2.68 -11.76 5.71
CA PHE A 11 1.28 -11.40 5.91
C PHE A 11 0.36 -12.62 6.06
N THR A 12 0.66 -13.74 5.39
CA THR A 12 -0.07 -14.99 5.59
C THR A 12 0.09 -15.52 7.02
N LYS A 13 1.30 -15.47 7.59
CA LYS A 13 1.55 -15.78 9.01
C LYS A 13 0.74 -14.87 9.95
N ASN A 14 0.48 -13.63 9.52
CA ASN A 14 -0.35 -12.65 10.22
C ASN A 14 -1.84 -12.72 9.81
N LYS A 15 -2.31 -13.92 9.41
CA LYS A 15 -3.72 -14.25 9.14
C LYS A 15 -4.31 -13.53 7.91
N HIS A 16 -3.49 -13.06 6.97
CA HIS A 16 -3.98 -12.56 5.70
C HIS A 16 -4.17 -13.71 4.71
N GLN A 17 -5.30 -13.73 4.03
CA GLN A 17 -5.53 -14.65 2.93
C GLN A 17 -4.82 -14.15 1.68
N TYR A 18 -4.05 -15.02 1.03
CA TYR A 18 -3.41 -14.69 -0.24
C TYR A 18 -4.44 -14.66 -1.37
N TYR A 19 -4.40 -13.58 -2.14
CA TYR A 19 -5.14 -13.43 -3.38
C TYR A 19 -4.17 -13.27 -4.54
N GLU A 20 -4.47 -13.96 -5.63
CA GLU A 20 -3.69 -13.83 -6.86
C GLU A 20 -3.86 -12.45 -7.50
N SER A 21 -2.89 -12.09 -8.33
CA SER A 21 -2.98 -10.89 -9.16
C SER A 21 -4.18 -10.99 -10.10
N SER A 22 -5.01 -9.97 -10.11
CA SER A 22 -6.05 -9.84 -11.13
C SER A 22 -5.43 -9.57 -12.52
N SER A 23 -6.26 -9.66 -13.57
CA SER A 23 -5.87 -9.31 -14.92
C SER A 23 -5.34 -7.86 -15.02
N LEU A 24 -4.37 -7.62 -15.89
CA LEU A 24 -3.93 -6.27 -16.25
C LEU A 24 -5.01 -5.48 -16.98
N ILE A 25 -5.95 -6.15 -17.62
CA ILE A 25 -7.12 -5.54 -18.26
C ILE A 25 -8.28 -5.64 -17.27
N PRO A 26 -8.68 -4.51 -16.63
CA PRO A 26 -9.75 -4.51 -15.64
C PRO A 26 -11.10 -4.73 -16.33
N ALA A 27 -11.69 -5.90 -16.15
CA ALA A 27 -12.95 -6.25 -16.81
C ALA A 27 -14.15 -5.44 -16.26
N GLU A 28 -14.11 -5.06 -15.00
CA GLU A 28 -15.23 -4.42 -14.29
C GLU A 28 -15.10 -2.91 -14.16
N ASP A 29 -13.93 -2.33 -14.36
CA ASP A 29 -13.71 -0.88 -14.25
C ASP A 29 -13.36 -0.25 -15.61
N LYS A 30 -14.39 0.21 -16.32
CA LYS A 30 -14.25 0.87 -17.64
C LYS A 30 -13.56 2.24 -17.56
N SER A 31 -13.31 2.77 -16.38
CA SER A 31 -12.59 4.05 -16.20
C SER A 31 -11.06 3.89 -16.29
N LEU A 32 -10.57 2.66 -16.26
CA LEU A 32 -9.16 2.33 -16.31
C LEU A 32 -8.80 1.59 -17.61
N LEU A 33 -7.70 1.98 -18.24
CA LEU A 33 -7.12 1.22 -19.37
C LEU A 33 -6.45 -0.06 -18.89
N PHE A 34 -5.72 0.04 -17.77
CA PHE A 34 -5.00 -1.06 -17.15
C PHE A 34 -5.19 -1.05 -15.64
N THR A 35 -5.03 -2.20 -15.01
CA THR A 35 -4.89 -2.30 -13.56
C THR A 35 -3.61 -1.59 -13.15
N ASN A 36 -3.75 -0.46 -12.46
CA ASN A 36 -2.66 0.45 -12.12
C ASN A 36 -2.29 0.46 -10.63
N SER A 37 -3.03 -0.29 -9.81
CA SER A 37 -2.73 -0.43 -8.37
C SER A 37 -3.28 -1.74 -7.80
N GLY A 38 -2.74 -2.15 -6.66
CA GLY A 38 -3.13 -3.37 -5.96
C GLY A 38 -4.57 -3.36 -5.44
N MET A 39 -5.16 -2.17 -5.25
CA MET A 39 -6.51 -2.07 -4.73
C MET A 39 -7.62 -2.17 -5.80
N VAL A 40 -7.29 -2.10 -7.09
CA VAL A 40 -8.30 -2.08 -8.16
C VAL A 40 -9.26 -3.25 -8.07
N GLN A 41 -8.75 -4.46 -7.85
CA GLN A 41 -9.58 -5.67 -7.71
C GLN A 41 -10.46 -5.68 -6.45
N PHE A 42 -10.19 -4.80 -5.47
CA PHE A 42 -10.91 -4.71 -4.20
C PHE A 42 -11.78 -3.45 -4.08
N LYS A 43 -11.91 -2.69 -5.16
CA LYS A 43 -12.65 -1.42 -5.17
C LYS A 43 -14.07 -1.56 -4.63
N ASP A 44 -14.78 -2.60 -5.06
CA ASP A 44 -16.16 -2.87 -4.61
C ASP A 44 -16.24 -3.17 -3.12
N PHE A 45 -15.19 -3.77 -2.53
CA PHE A 45 -15.13 -4.03 -1.09
C PHE A 45 -14.94 -2.73 -0.31
N PHE A 46 -14.05 -1.84 -0.79
CA PHE A 46 -13.85 -0.52 -0.17
C PHE A 46 -15.07 0.39 -0.27
N LEU A 47 -15.84 0.26 -1.34
CA LEU A 47 -17.07 1.02 -1.55
C LEU A 47 -18.29 0.39 -0.83
N GLY A 48 -18.14 -0.77 -0.19
CA GLY A 48 -19.24 -1.48 0.45
C GLY A 48 -20.28 -2.05 -0.52
N ILE A 49 -19.92 -2.18 -1.80
CA ILE A 49 -20.81 -2.75 -2.85
C ILE A 49 -20.85 -4.27 -2.73
N LYS A 50 -19.70 -4.87 -2.39
CA LYS A 50 -19.57 -6.31 -2.18
C LYS A 50 -18.94 -6.60 -0.83
N GLU A 51 -19.36 -7.67 -0.18
CA GLU A 51 -18.71 -8.16 1.03
C GLU A 51 -17.40 -8.88 0.67
N PRO A 52 -16.29 -8.59 1.39
CA PRO A 52 -15.04 -9.30 1.17
C PRO A 52 -15.14 -10.74 1.68
N SER A 53 -14.59 -11.69 0.93
CA SER A 53 -14.53 -13.09 1.36
C SER A 53 -13.53 -13.35 2.50
N ALA A 54 -12.64 -12.41 2.76
CA ALA A 54 -11.75 -12.40 3.92
C ALA A 54 -11.53 -10.96 4.39
N LYS A 55 -11.43 -10.78 5.71
CA LYS A 55 -11.19 -9.45 6.29
C LYS A 55 -9.75 -8.98 6.15
N ARG A 56 -8.79 -9.89 6.05
CA ARG A 56 -7.36 -9.61 5.86
C ARG A 56 -6.91 -10.26 4.56
N ILE A 57 -6.40 -9.47 3.63
CA ILE A 57 -5.97 -9.96 2.31
C ILE A 57 -4.54 -9.48 2.04
N VAL A 58 -3.72 -10.36 1.45
CA VAL A 58 -2.41 -10.02 0.91
C VAL A 58 -2.35 -10.40 -0.56
N THR A 59 -1.73 -9.54 -1.38
CA THR A 59 -1.55 -9.79 -2.82
C THR A 59 -0.25 -9.20 -3.33
N CYS A 60 0.21 -9.72 -4.48
CA CYS A 60 1.27 -9.14 -5.28
C CYS A 60 0.67 -8.84 -6.66
N GLN A 61 0.11 -7.64 -6.83
CA GLN A 61 -0.65 -7.25 -8.02
C GLN A 61 0.26 -6.77 -9.13
N LYS A 62 0.15 -7.36 -10.31
CA LYS A 62 0.75 -6.86 -11.54
C LYS A 62 0.04 -5.57 -11.97
N CYS A 63 0.83 -4.52 -12.25
CA CYS A 63 0.32 -3.19 -12.57
C CYS A 63 0.99 -2.61 -13.81
N VAL A 64 0.23 -1.78 -14.55
CA VAL A 64 0.75 -0.97 -15.66
C VAL A 64 0.37 0.49 -15.45
N ARG A 65 1.38 1.38 -15.53
CA ARG A 65 1.23 2.84 -15.46
C ARG A 65 1.89 3.52 -16.65
N ALA A 66 1.34 3.27 -17.84
CA ALA A 66 1.86 3.78 -19.12
C ALA A 66 0.77 4.49 -19.94
N GLY A 67 -0.09 5.26 -19.27
CA GLY A 67 -1.18 6.01 -19.88
C GLY A 67 -2.43 6.03 -19.00
N GLY A 68 -3.35 6.98 -19.24
CA GLY A 68 -4.57 7.14 -18.47
C GLY A 68 -4.37 7.79 -17.10
N LYS A 69 -5.25 7.48 -16.16
CA LYS A 69 -5.19 7.99 -14.78
C LYS A 69 -4.00 7.34 -14.04
N HIS A 70 -3.24 8.12 -13.28
CA HIS A 70 -2.00 7.72 -12.61
C HIS A 70 -0.93 7.25 -13.62
N ASN A 71 -0.61 8.12 -14.55
CA ASN A 71 0.36 7.87 -15.60
C ASN A 71 1.75 8.31 -15.19
N ASP A 72 2.71 7.40 -15.25
CA ASP A 72 4.13 7.68 -14.96
C ASP A 72 4.96 7.83 -16.26
N LEU A 73 4.32 7.91 -17.43
CA LEU A 73 4.99 7.82 -18.72
C LEU A 73 6.12 8.85 -18.90
N GLU A 74 5.96 10.05 -18.36
CA GLU A 74 6.97 11.10 -18.41
C GLU A 74 8.23 10.79 -17.58
N ASN A 75 8.12 9.90 -16.60
CA ASN A 75 9.20 9.51 -15.71
C ASN A 75 9.84 8.17 -16.07
N ILE A 76 9.17 7.37 -16.90
CA ILE A 76 9.66 6.05 -17.32
C ILE A 76 10.91 6.21 -18.20
N GLY A 77 11.98 5.54 -17.79
CA GLY A 77 13.28 5.62 -18.48
C GLY A 77 14.15 6.80 -18.05
N PHE A 78 13.61 7.78 -17.31
CA PHE A 78 14.34 8.94 -16.79
C PHE A 78 14.71 8.79 -15.31
N THR A 79 14.04 7.91 -14.59
CA THR A 79 14.32 7.61 -13.18
C THR A 79 14.48 6.10 -12.98
N ASN A 80 15.24 5.73 -11.96
CA ASN A 80 15.45 4.31 -11.61
C ASN A 80 14.24 3.65 -10.95
N ARG A 81 13.17 4.40 -10.67
CA ARG A 81 12.02 3.95 -9.89
C ARG A 81 10.74 3.79 -10.70
N HIS A 82 10.64 4.44 -11.85
CA HIS A 82 9.42 4.42 -12.66
C HIS A 82 9.54 3.42 -13.80
N HIS A 83 8.67 2.44 -13.79
CA HIS A 83 8.56 1.39 -14.79
C HIS A 83 7.13 1.34 -15.33
N SER A 84 6.98 1.01 -16.62
CA SER A 84 5.65 0.84 -17.22
C SER A 84 4.88 -0.34 -16.61
N PHE A 85 5.61 -1.42 -16.30
CA PHE A 85 5.11 -2.63 -15.64
C PHE A 85 5.87 -2.85 -14.33
N PHE A 86 5.12 -3.15 -13.26
CA PHE A 86 5.67 -3.47 -11.95
C PHE A 86 4.69 -4.33 -11.15
N GLU A 87 5.15 -4.86 -10.03
CA GLU A 87 4.30 -5.55 -9.07
C GLU A 87 4.13 -4.69 -7.81
N MET A 88 2.88 -4.54 -7.38
CA MET A 88 2.55 -3.82 -6.16
C MET A 88 2.20 -4.82 -5.06
N LEU A 89 3.03 -4.83 -4.02
CA LEU A 89 2.79 -5.61 -2.81
C LEU A 89 1.71 -4.90 -1.98
N GLY A 90 0.63 -5.59 -1.67
CA GLY A 90 -0.50 -5.00 -0.98
C GLY A 90 -1.01 -5.88 0.17
N ASN A 91 -1.25 -5.27 1.32
CA ASN A 91 -1.99 -5.85 2.43
C ASN A 91 -3.21 -4.98 2.71
N PHE A 92 -4.35 -5.63 2.91
CA PHE A 92 -5.64 -4.97 3.01
C PHE A 92 -6.39 -5.47 4.23
N SER A 93 -7.06 -4.53 4.92
CA SER A 93 -7.95 -4.80 6.05
C SER A 93 -9.35 -4.28 5.74
N PHE A 94 -10.33 -5.15 5.80
CA PHE A 94 -11.74 -4.82 5.57
C PHE A 94 -12.50 -4.93 6.90
N GLY A 95 -12.49 -3.81 7.67
CA GLY A 95 -13.16 -3.75 8.96
C GLY A 95 -12.55 -4.66 10.03
N ASP A 96 -11.26 -4.91 9.99
CA ASP A 96 -10.52 -5.70 10.99
C ASP A 96 -9.50 -4.80 11.73
N TYR A 97 -8.32 -4.55 11.17
CA TYR A 97 -7.35 -3.64 11.76
C TYR A 97 -7.30 -2.30 11.01
N PHE A 98 -6.70 -1.30 11.64
CA PHE A 98 -6.49 0.00 11.04
C PHE A 98 -5.03 0.48 11.25
N LYS A 99 -4.80 1.74 11.61
CA LYS A 99 -3.47 2.36 11.59
C LYS A 99 -2.45 1.66 12.48
N GLU A 100 -2.80 1.31 13.71
CA GLU A 100 -1.84 0.78 14.68
C GLU A 100 -1.23 -0.54 14.19
N GLU A 101 -2.05 -1.54 13.91
CA GLU A 101 -1.53 -2.82 13.41
C GLU A 101 -0.87 -2.68 12.04
N ALA A 102 -1.41 -1.84 11.14
CA ALA A 102 -0.81 -1.61 9.83
C ALA A 102 0.61 -1.04 9.94
N ILE A 103 0.81 -0.07 10.83
CA ILE A 103 2.13 0.52 11.10
C ILE A 103 3.08 -0.50 11.71
N VAL A 104 2.61 -1.30 12.68
CA VAL A 104 3.40 -2.38 13.28
C VAL A 104 3.82 -3.40 12.22
N PHE A 105 2.90 -3.85 11.37
CA PHE A 105 3.21 -4.78 10.28
C PHE A 105 4.25 -4.20 9.30
N ALA A 106 4.07 -2.96 8.89
CA ALA A 106 5.01 -2.31 7.98
C ALA A 106 6.42 -2.22 8.60
N TRP A 107 6.50 -1.77 9.85
CA TRP A 107 7.78 -1.64 10.56
C TRP A 107 8.47 -2.98 10.77
N ASP A 108 7.73 -3.98 11.21
CA ASP A 108 8.26 -5.32 11.44
C ASP A 108 8.72 -5.98 10.14
N PHE A 109 7.94 -5.87 9.09
CA PHE A 109 8.34 -6.39 7.78
C PHE A 109 9.65 -5.77 7.30
N LEU A 110 9.74 -4.44 7.33
CA LEU A 110 10.95 -3.74 6.86
C LEU A 110 12.18 -4.03 7.73
N THR A 111 12.03 -4.10 9.04
CA THR A 111 13.17 -4.16 9.97
C THR A 111 13.51 -5.55 10.44
N LYS A 112 12.56 -6.48 10.49
CA LYS A 112 12.79 -7.85 10.95
C LYS A 112 12.88 -8.84 9.78
N GLU A 113 11.97 -8.76 8.80
CA GLU A 113 11.98 -9.69 7.65
C GLU A 113 12.98 -9.24 6.58
N LEU A 114 12.98 -7.96 6.19
CA LEU A 114 13.93 -7.43 5.22
C LEU A 114 15.26 -6.98 5.85
N CYS A 115 15.35 -6.92 7.17
CA CYS A 115 16.55 -6.52 7.91
C CYS A 115 17.11 -5.14 7.48
N LEU A 116 16.23 -4.20 7.10
CA LEU A 116 16.68 -2.85 6.75
C LEU A 116 17.18 -2.11 8.00
N PRO A 117 18.29 -1.37 7.88
CA PRO A 117 18.84 -0.64 9.01
C PRO A 117 17.89 0.49 9.44
N LYS A 118 17.42 0.43 10.68
CA LYS A 118 16.41 1.35 11.25
C LYS A 118 16.86 2.82 11.19
N GLU A 119 18.16 3.05 11.29
CA GLU A 119 18.75 4.39 11.25
C GLU A 119 18.63 5.06 9.87
N LYS A 120 18.43 4.27 8.79
CA LYS A 120 18.25 4.76 7.42
C LYS A 120 16.79 4.98 7.03
N LEU A 121 15.85 4.61 7.91
CA LEU A 121 14.42 4.75 7.65
C LEU A 121 13.90 6.09 8.18
N PHE A 122 13.10 6.74 7.35
CA PHE A 122 12.35 7.96 7.68
C PHE A 122 10.87 7.70 7.42
N ILE A 123 10.03 8.35 8.19
CA ILE A 123 8.58 8.21 8.11
C ILE A 123 7.99 9.53 7.62
N SER A 124 7.08 9.48 6.67
CA SER A 124 6.22 10.61 6.35
C SER A 124 4.78 10.29 6.75
N ILE A 125 4.11 11.28 7.31
CA ILE A 125 2.69 11.20 7.66
C ILE A 125 2.00 12.49 7.24
N HIS A 126 0.69 12.43 7.06
CA HIS A 126 -0.09 13.66 6.85
C HIS A 126 -0.01 14.55 8.10
N LYS A 127 0.18 15.85 7.91
CA LYS A 127 0.40 16.82 8.99
C LYS A 127 -0.72 16.84 10.05
N ASP A 128 -1.96 16.53 9.63
CA ASP A 128 -3.13 16.51 10.50
C ASP A 128 -3.40 15.12 11.11
N ASP A 129 -2.59 14.10 10.79
CA ASP A 129 -2.73 12.75 11.34
C ASP A 129 -1.93 12.57 12.64
N SER A 130 -2.46 13.15 13.72
CA SER A 130 -1.86 13.05 15.06
C SER A 130 -1.85 11.62 15.63
N GLU A 131 -2.81 10.78 15.20
CA GLU A 131 -2.86 9.38 15.59
C GLU A 131 -1.66 8.60 15.02
N ALA A 132 -1.40 8.71 13.72
CA ALA A 132 -0.24 8.08 13.10
C ALA A 132 1.06 8.59 13.72
N PHE A 133 1.16 9.90 14.03
CA PHE A 133 2.32 10.45 14.74
C PHE A 133 2.53 9.76 16.09
N THR A 134 1.46 9.60 16.87
CA THR A 134 1.53 8.97 18.19
C THR A 134 1.98 7.51 18.09
N ILE A 135 1.43 6.76 17.14
CA ILE A 135 1.79 5.36 16.92
C ILE A 135 3.28 5.24 16.55
N TRP A 136 3.75 6.00 15.58
CA TRP A 136 5.15 5.98 15.16
C TRP A 136 6.12 6.39 16.27
N ASN A 137 5.77 7.45 17.02
CA ASN A 137 6.66 7.99 18.03
C ASN A 137 6.63 7.19 19.36
N GLN A 138 5.44 6.83 19.84
CA GLN A 138 5.29 6.23 21.18
C GLN A 138 5.26 4.70 21.15
N ILE A 139 4.60 4.08 20.15
CA ILE A 139 4.47 2.63 20.08
C ILE A 139 5.69 2.03 19.38
N ILE A 140 6.07 2.54 18.22
CA ILE A 140 7.24 2.06 17.47
C ILE A 140 8.54 2.62 18.04
N GLY A 141 8.51 3.81 18.64
CA GLY A 141 9.68 4.44 19.25
C GLY A 141 10.55 5.21 18.25
N ILE A 142 9.98 5.71 17.15
CA ILE A 142 10.72 6.51 16.16
C ILE A 142 10.98 7.92 16.72
N ASN A 143 12.23 8.40 16.60
CA ASN A 143 12.57 9.75 16.98
C ASN A 143 11.78 10.76 16.13
N LYS A 144 11.24 11.80 16.76
CA LYS A 144 10.46 12.86 16.11
C LYS A 144 11.16 13.49 14.91
N ASN A 145 12.49 13.61 14.95
CA ASN A 145 13.28 14.18 13.85
C ASN A 145 13.29 13.29 12.59
N LYS A 146 12.80 12.06 12.67
CA LYS A 146 12.67 11.12 11.55
C LYS A 146 11.22 10.97 11.08
N ILE A 147 10.30 11.74 11.65
CA ILE A 147 8.90 11.76 11.26
C ILE A 147 8.63 13.12 10.59
N TRP A 148 8.36 13.07 9.29
CA TRP A 148 8.07 14.25 8.49
C TRP A 148 6.56 14.44 8.38
N LEU A 149 6.11 15.65 8.70
CA LEU A 149 4.72 16.05 8.56
C LEU A 149 4.56 16.70 7.18
N LEU A 150 3.88 16.04 6.27
CA LEU A 150 3.73 16.46 4.89
C LEU A 150 2.25 16.73 4.56
N ASP A 151 2.03 17.40 3.43
CA ASP A 151 0.70 17.77 2.95
C ASP A 151 0.05 16.69 2.09
N ASP A 152 -1.15 16.99 1.57
CA ASP A 152 -1.97 16.13 0.72
C ASP A 152 -1.22 15.57 -0.49
N ALA A 153 -0.28 16.34 -1.06
CA ALA A 153 0.48 15.91 -2.24
C ALA A 153 1.30 14.64 -1.99
N ASP A 154 1.79 14.44 -0.77
CA ASP A 154 2.68 13.36 -0.41
C ASP A 154 2.01 12.26 0.41
N ASN A 155 1.05 12.64 1.27
CA ASN A 155 0.49 11.74 2.27
C ASN A 155 -1.04 11.63 2.26
N PHE A 156 -1.70 12.09 1.19
CA PHE A 156 -3.13 11.90 1.04
C PHE A 156 -3.46 11.30 -0.32
N TRP A 157 -4.22 10.22 -0.31
CA TRP A 157 -4.67 9.58 -1.53
C TRP A 157 -6.18 9.48 -1.56
N GLN A 158 -6.79 9.86 -2.68
CA GLN A 158 -8.24 9.88 -2.82
C GLN A 158 -8.72 8.87 -3.86
N MET A 159 -9.67 8.05 -3.46
CA MET A 159 -10.33 7.09 -4.32
C MET A 159 -11.74 7.58 -4.67
N GLY A 160 -11.86 8.34 -5.78
CA GLY A 160 -13.14 8.86 -6.23
C GLY A 160 -13.71 9.96 -5.32
N SER A 161 -15.04 10.10 -5.27
CA SER A 161 -15.74 11.13 -4.50
C SER A 161 -15.98 10.74 -3.04
N THR A 162 -15.84 9.47 -2.71
CA THR A 162 -16.03 8.91 -1.38
C THR A 162 -14.88 7.97 -1.06
N GLY A 163 -14.43 7.97 0.17
CA GLY A 163 -13.33 7.11 0.60
C GLY A 163 -11.96 7.78 0.44
N PRO A 164 -11.63 8.76 1.28
CA PRO A 164 -10.26 9.23 1.45
C PRO A 164 -9.39 8.11 2.02
N CYS A 165 -8.16 8.03 1.53
CA CYS A 165 -7.18 7.05 2.00
C CYS A 165 -6.00 7.74 2.66
#